data_87f3fabf848be55af600416099233578
#
_entry.id   87f3fabf848be55af600416099233578
#
_cell.length_a   1.000
_cell.length_b   1.000
_cell.length_c   1.000
_cell.angle_alpha   90.00
_cell.angle_beta   90.00
_cell.angle_gamma   90.00
#
_symmetry.space_group_name_H-M   'P 1'
#
loop_
_entity.id
_entity.type
_entity.pdbx_description
1 polymer ?
#
loop_
_entity_poly.entity_id
_entity_poly.type
_entity_poly.pdbx_seq_one_letter_code
_entity_poly.pdbx_strand_id
1 'polypeptide(L)'
;LEQVAKALDSAQEALDKQNKEKEEFKDATEKADLTEESLKVALKQEIGQGLVTVEKKEDKVIVTVGAGGAFPSGTAKLTAQARKIMDNIAKVNSKGKSTIMVTGHTDNVPLVFGSQYRDNWDLAAARAASVVQSLEDSNIISPGRLIATSKGETQPVASNTTSSGRSKNRRIEIEINYGK
;
A
#
# COMPACT_ATOMS: atom_id res chain seq x y z
N LEU A 1 24.42 -35.77 -31.07
CA LEU A 1 25.34 -34.98 -30.23
C LEU A 1 24.94 -33.50 -30.21
N GLU A 2 24.68 -32.91 -31.34
CA GLU A 2 24.29 -31.50 -31.44
C GLU A 2 22.95 -31.21 -30.73
N GLN A 3 21.96 -32.11 -30.86
CA GLN A 3 20.67 -31.96 -30.17
C GLN A 3 20.78 -32.05 -28.65
N VAL A 4 21.69 -32.92 -28.15
CA VAL A 4 21.96 -33.04 -26.72
C VAL A 4 22.63 -31.77 -26.19
N ALA A 5 23.58 -31.21 -26.94
CA ALA A 5 24.24 -29.97 -26.57
C ALA A 5 23.24 -28.80 -26.47
N LYS A 6 22.34 -28.68 -27.44
CA LYS A 6 21.27 -27.66 -27.42
C LYS A 6 20.32 -27.84 -26.23
N ALA A 7 19.95 -29.09 -25.92
CA ALA A 7 19.10 -29.38 -24.77
C ALA A 7 19.79 -29.02 -23.44
N LEU A 8 21.08 -29.29 -23.31
CA LEU A 8 21.88 -28.91 -22.14
C LEU A 8 21.98 -27.40 -21.99
N ASP A 9 22.22 -26.69 -23.08
CA ASP A 9 22.27 -25.21 -23.07
C ASP A 9 20.94 -24.61 -22.66
N SER A 10 19.83 -25.11 -23.21
CA SER A 10 18.48 -24.67 -22.85
C SER A 10 18.17 -24.94 -21.38
N ALA A 11 18.55 -26.11 -20.87
CA ALA A 11 18.36 -26.47 -19.47
C ALA A 11 19.20 -25.56 -18.54
N GLN A 12 20.44 -25.24 -18.94
CA GLN A 12 21.29 -24.35 -18.18
C GLN A 12 20.74 -22.92 -18.15
N GLU A 13 20.25 -22.42 -19.27
CA GLU A 13 19.60 -21.10 -19.34
C GLU A 13 18.37 -21.03 -18.45
N ALA A 14 17.53 -22.10 -18.45
CA ALA A 14 16.36 -22.17 -17.61
C ALA A 14 16.73 -22.19 -16.13
N LEU A 15 17.79 -22.93 -15.75
CA LEU A 15 18.28 -22.98 -14.38
C LEU A 15 18.85 -21.63 -13.93
N ASP A 16 19.63 -20.98 -14.79
CA ASP A 16 20.22 -19.67 -14.50
C ASP A 16 19.12 -18.61 -14.30
N LYS A 17 18.09 -18.64 -15.13
CA LYS A 17 16.92 -17.76 -15.00
C LYS A 17 16.20 -18.02 -13.69
N GLN A 18 15.96 -19.28 -13.33
CA GLN A 18 15.29 -19.64 -12.08
C GLN A 18 16.10 -19.20 -10.87
N ASN A 19 17.43 -19.39 -10.89
CA ASN A 19 18.30 -18.98 -9.79
C ASN A 19 18.31 -17.45 -9.64
N LYS A 20 18.32 -16.72 -10.75
CA LYS A 20 18.24 -15.27 -10.76
C LYS A 20 16.92 -14.77 -10.14
N GLU A 21 15.80 -15.38 -10.51
CA GLU A 21 14.48 -15.05 -9.96
C GLU A 21 14.41 -15.32 -8.46
N LYS A 22 15.00 -16.42 -7.99
CA LYS A 22 15.09 -16.75 -6.55
C LYS A 22 15.90 -15.72 -5.78
N GLU A 23 17.03 -15.27 -6.32
CA GLU A 23 17.86 -14.22 -5.69
C GLU A 23 17.15 -12.89 -5.66
N GLU A 24 16.49 -12.49 -6.75
CA GLU A 24 15.69 -11.25 -6.82
C GLU A 24 14.58 -11.27 -5.78
N PHE A 25 13.89 -12.40 -5.62
CA PHE A 25 12.83 -12.57 -4.60
C PHE A 25 13.40 -12.49 -3.18
N LYS A 26 14.55 -13.12 -2.94
CA LYS A 26 15.23 -13.05 -1.64
C LYS A 26 15.63 -11.61 -1.31
N ASP A 27 16.21 -10.89 -2.26
CA ASP A 27 16.60 -9.50 -2.08
C ASP A 27 15.38 -8.62 -1.80
N ALA A 28 14.28 -8.81 -2.54
CA ALA A 28 13.04 -8.09 -2.35
C ALA A 28 12.45 -8.37 -0.96
N THR A 29 12.50 -9.62 -0.51
CA THR A 29 12.02 -10.02 0.82
C THR A 29 12.85 -9.38 1.93
N GLU A 30 14.18 -9.31 1.77
CA GLU A 30 15.08 -8.65 2.73
C GLU A 30 14.81 -7.15 2.81
N LYS A 31 14.56 -6.51 1.67
CA LYS A 31 14.18 -5.07 1.63
C LYS A 31 12.85 -4.84 2.33
N ALA A 32 11.88 -5.73 2.12
CA ALA A 32 10.59 -5.66 2.81
C ALA A 32 10.76 -5.80 4.33
N ASP A 33 11.62 -6.72 4.80
CA ASP A 33 11.93 -6.87 6.23
C ASP A 33 12.47 -5.57 6.83
N LEU A 34 13.44 -4.96 6.16
CA LEU A 34 14.05 -3.70 6.63
C LEU A 34 13.03 -2.56 6.65
N THR A 35 12.20 -2.48 5.65
CA THR A 35 11.14 -1.46 5.57
C THR A 35 10.10 -1.65 6.66
N GLU A 36 9.68 -2.89 6.91
CA GLU A 36 8.75 -3.20 8.00
C GLU A 36 9.30 -2.74 9.35
N GLU A 37 10.55 -3.07 9.66
CA GLU A 37 11.21 -2.65 10.90
C GLU A 37 11.30 -1.13 11.00
N SER A 38 11.73 -0.46 9.93
CA SER A 38 11.88 1.00 9.92
C SER A 38 10.54 1.71 10.08
N LEU A 39 9.49 1.21 9.45
CA LEU A 39 8.13 1.77 9.56
C LEU A 39 7.57 1.54 10.97
N LYS A 40 7.77 0.38 11.57
CA LYS A 40 7.33 0.10 12.94
C LYS A 40 7.99 1.02 13.95
N VAL A 41 9.25 1.38 13.74
CA VAL A 41 9.96 2.36 14.58
C VAL A 41 9.42 3.77 14.32
N ALA A 42 9.35 4.17 13.06
CA ALA A 42 8.91 5.53 12.68
C ALA A 42 7.44 5.81 13.06
N LEU A 43 6.59 4.79 13.02
CA LEU A 43 5.15 4.91 13.29
C LEU A 43 4.74 4.29 14.62
N LYS A 44 5.67 4.08 15.54
CA LYS A 44 5.43 3.42 16.82
C LYS A 44 4.27 4.03 17.61
N GLN A 45 4.22 5.34 17.68
CA GLN A 45 3.18 6.07 18.41
C GLN A 45 1.80 5.84 17.76
N GLU A 46 1.71 5.98 16.45
CA GLU A 46 0.47 5.83 15.68
C GLU A 46 -0.03 4.38 15.71
N ILE A 47 0.89 3.41 15.66
CA ILE A 47 0.57 1.99 15.84
C ILE A 47 0.01 1.75 17.24
N GLY A 48 0.65 2.32 18.27
CA GLY A 48 0.20 2.21 19.67
C GLY A 48 -1.18 2.82 19.90
N GLN A 49 -1.55 3.84 19.12
CA GLN A 49 -2.86 4.49 19.17
C GLN A 49 -3.93 3.77 18.34
N GLY A 50 -3.56 2.70 17.63
CA GLY A 50 -4.49 1.95 16.80
C GLY A 50 -4.84 2.62 15.48
N LEU A 51 -4.10 3.65 15.06
CA LEU A 51 -4.37 4.42 13.84
C LEU A 51 -3.78 3.76 12.59
N VAL A 52 -2.69 3.01 12.77
CA VAL A 52 -1.91 2.42 11.69
C VAL A 52 -1.53 0.99 12.06
N THR A 53 -1.54 0.11 11.08
CA THR A 53 -0.91 -1.21 11.18
C THR A 53 0.13 -1.36 10.08
N VAL A 54 1.21 -2.08 10.38
CA VAL A 54 2.27 -2.38 9.43
C VAL A 54 2.44 -3.90 9.39
N GLU A 55 2.30 -4.48 8.22
CA GLU A 55 2.36 -5.92 8.02
C GLU A 55 3.24 -6.24 6.81
N LYS A 56 4.11 -7.23 6.95
CA LYS A 56 4.91 -7.72 5.83
C LYS A 56 4.23 -8.95 5.23
N LYS A 57 4.19 -9.03 3.91
CA LYS A 57 3.76 -10.22 3.15
C LYS A 57 4.77 -10.47 2.04
N GLU A 58 5.64 -11.46 2.23
CA GLU A 58 6.66 -11.85 1.25
C GLU A 58 7.57 -10.68 0.90
N ASP A 59 7.51 -10.16 -0.32
CA ASP A 59 8.31 -9.03 -0.84
C ASP A 59 7.57 -7.69 -0.76
N LYS A 60 6.50 -7.63 0.03
CA LYS A 60 5.66 -6.44 0.16
C LYS A 60 5.49 -6.04 1.62
N VAL A 61 5.30 -4.76 1.85
CA VAL A 61 4.88 -4.22 3.14
C VAL A 61 3.56 -3.48 2.94
N ILE A 62 2.57 -3.79 3.78
CA ILE A 62 1.26 -3.15 3.72
C ILE A 62 1.07 -2.31 4.97
N VAL A 63 0.88 -1.01 4.76
CA VAL A 63 0.53 -0.05 5.81
C VAL A 63 -0.96 0.24 5.68
N THR A 64 -1.72 -0.08 6.72
CA THR A 64 -3.16 0.19 6.75
C THR A 64 -3.44 1.36 7.68
N VAL A 65 -4.11 2.38 7.18
CA VAL A 65 -4.48 3.58 7.93
C VAL A 65 -6.00 3.68 7.98
N GLY A 66 -6.57 3.77 9.16
CA GLY A 66 -8.00 3.95 9.33
C GLY A 66 -8.47 5.29 8.77
N ALA A 67 -9.55 5.28 7.99
CA ALA A 67 -10.07 6.49 7.35
C ALA A 67 -10.58 7.52 8.37
N GLY A 68 -11.11 7.06 9.51
CA GLY A 68 -11.64 7.95 10.54
C GLY A 68 -10.62 8.90 11.15
N GLY A 69 -9.35 8.46 11.25
CA GLY A 69 -8.26 9.31 11.72
C GLY A 69 -7.57 10.09 10.60
N ALA A 70 -7.69 9.61 9.37
CA ALA A 70 -6.98 10.18 8.22
C ALA A 70 -7.77 11.30 7.51
N PHE A 71 -9.10 11.24 7.56
CA PHE A 71 -9.98 12.18 6.85
C PHE A 71 -11.17 12.59 7.73
N PRO A 72 -11.56 13.86 7.70
CA PRO A 72 -12.89 14.23 8.20
C PRO A 72 -13.98 13.45 7.46
N SER A 73 -15.08 13.17 8.13
CA SER A 73 -16.19 12.37 7.58
C SER A 73 -16.64 12.90 6.21
N GLY A 74 -16.79 12.00 5.25
CA GLY A 74 -17.27 12.34 3.90
C GLY A 74 -16.31 13.15 3.05
N THR A 75 -15.08 13.36 3.48
CA THR A 75 -14.08 14.14 2.75
C THR A 75 -12.89 13.30 2.32
N ALA A 76 -12.13 13.82 1.37
CA ALA A 76 -10.84 13.27 0.95
C ALA A 76 -9.67 14.20 1.31
N LYS A 77 -9.85 15.09 2.29
CA LYS A 77 -8.80 15.98 2.77
C LYS A 77 -8.06 15.32 3.94
N LEU A 78 -6.76 15.13 3.81
CA LEU A 78 -5.94 14.53 4.87
C LEU A 78 -5.86 15.43 6.09
N THR A 79 -5.97 14.83 7.27
CA THR A 79 -5.69 15.51 8.55
C THR A 79 -4.19 15.78 8.67
N ALA A 80 -3.81 16.69 9.57
CA ALA A 80 -2.40 16.98 9.85
C ALA A 80 -1.66 15.73 10.36
N GLN A 81 -2.31 14.91 11.17
CA GLN A 81 -1.74 13.66 11.66
C GLN A 81 -1.50 12.66 10.52
N ALA A 82 -2.45 12.53 9.61
CA ALA A 82 -2.31 11.66 8.44
C ALA A 82 -1.15 12.12 7.55
N ARG A 83 -0.99 13.42 7.36
CA ARG A 83 0.15 13.96 6.60
C ARG A 83 1.49 13.60 7.24
N LYS A 84 1.59 13.64 8.57
CA LYS A 84 2.82 13.20 9.28
C LYS A 84 3.10 11.72 9.04
N ILE A 85 2.07 10.89 9.05
CA ILE A 85 2.20 9.46 8.74
C ILE A 85 2.76 9.29 7.32
N MET A 86 2.21 10.02 6.35
CA MET A 86 2.68 9.95 4.95
C MET A 86 4.11 10.45 4.80
N ASP A 87 4.50 11.50 5.50
CA ASP A 87 5.87 12.00 5.51
C ASP A 87 6.85 10.95 6.05
N ASN A 88 6.49 10.23 7.10
CA ASN A 88 7.32 9.15 7.64
C ASN A 88 7.44 7.98 6.67
N ILE A 89 6.34 7.61 5.99
CA ILE A 89 6.36 6.58 4.96
C ILE A 89 7.27 7.00 3.80
N ALA A 90 7.18 8.24 3.36
CA ALA A 90 8.02 8.78 2.30
C ALA A 90 9.50 8.73 2.67
N LYS A 91 9.85 9.16 3.87
CA LYS A 91 11.25 9.15 4.36
C LYS A 91 11.84 7.75 4.42
N VAL A 92 11.08 6.78 4.91
CA VAL A 92 11.52 5.39 4.99
C VAL A 92 11.73 4.79 3.61
N ASN A 93 10.96 5.23 2.62
CA ASN A 93 10.98 4.71 1.25
C ASN A 93 11.69 5.61 0.26
N SER A 94 12.48 6.56 0.72
CA SER A 94 13.16 7.55 -0.12
C SER A 94 14.12 6.94 -1.12
N LYS A 95 14.80 5.87 -0.73
CA LYS A 95 15.77 5.17 -1.57
C LYS A 95 15.13 3.93 -2.20
N GLY A 96 15.60 3.61 -3.41
CA GLY A 96 15.18 2.40 -4.10
C GLY A 96 14.12 2.65 -5.16
N LYS A 97 13.57 1.56 -5.68
CA LYS A 97 12.67 1.54 -6.83
C LYS A 97 11.34 0.84 -6.53
N SER A 98 11.02 0.67 -5.25
CA SER A 98 9.74 0.03 -4.88
C SER A 98 8.56 0.81 -5.47
N THR A 99 7.54 0.07 -5.86
CA THR A 99 6.27 0.64 -6.29
C THR A 99 5.39 0.80 -5.06
N ILE A 100 4.72 1.93 -4.94
CA ILE A 100 3.83 2.23 -3.82
C ILE A 100 2.42 2.38 -4.38
N MET A 101 1.55 1.41 -4.08
CA MET A 101 0.16 1.42 -4.50
C MET A 101 -0.74 1.75 -3.33
N VAL A 102 -1.52 2.81 -3.48
CA VAL A 102 -2.48 3.26 -2.47
C VAL A 102 -3.88 2.87 -2.90
N THR A 103 -4.57 2.09 -2.09
CA THR A 103 -5.93 1.63 -2.35
C THR A 103 -6.88 2.17 -1.30
N GLY A 104 -7.94 2.85 -1.74
CA GLY A 104 -9.03 3.30 -0.88
C GLY A 104 -10.13 2.24 -0.76
N HIS A 105 -10.63 2.06 0.45
CA HIS A 105 -11.74 1.16 0.78
C HIS A 105 -12.77 1.89 1.62
N THR A 106 -14.05 1.55 1.41
CA THR A 106 -15.17 2.07 2.20
C THR A 106 -15.94 0.94 2.86
N ASP A 107 -16.86 1.30 3.75
CA ASP A 107 -17.93 0.39 4.17
C ASP A 107 -19.01 0.34 3.07
N ASN A 108 -20.11 -0.38 3.32
CA ASN A 108 -21.19 -0.52 2.36
C ASN A 108 -22.33 0.50 2.54
N VAL A 109 -22.16 1.50 3.39
CA VAL A 109 -23.17 2.54 3.57
C VAL A 109 -23.13 3.50 2.39
N PRO A 110 -24.27 3.72 1.70
CA PRO A 110 -24.30 4.69 0.61
C PRO A 110 -23.99 6.10 1.11
N LEU A 111 -23.40 6.92 0.22
CA LEU A 111 -23.12 8.31 0.55
C LEU A 111 -24.42 9.10 0.75
N VAL A 112 -24.36 10.09 1.64
CA VAL A 112 -25.51 10.97 1.91
C VAL A 112 -25.83 11.82 0.69
N PHE A 113 -27.10 12.18 0.55
CA PHE A 113 -27.55 13.09 -0.49
C PHE A 113 -26.80 14.43 -0.38
N GLY A 114 -26.36 14.96 -1.53
CA GLY A 114 -25.59 16.20 -1.56
C GLY A 114 -24.08 16.03 -1.41
N SER A 115 -23.57 14.78 -1.28
CA SER A 115 -22.15 14.52 -1.30
C SER A 115 -21.53 14.99 -2.62
N GLN A 116 -20.32 15.52 -2.56
CA GLN A 116 -19.57 15.87 -3.78
C GLN A 116 -19.05 14.64 -4.53
N TYR A 117 -19.09 13.48 -3.92
CA TYR A 117 -18.69 12.20 -4.54
C TYR A 117 -19.94 11.45 -5.00
N ARG A 118 -19.84 10.79 -6.16
CA ARG A 118 -20.96 10.07 -6.77
C ARG A 118 -21.35 8.83 -5.98
N ASP A 119 -20.34 8.09 -5.49
CA ASP A 119 -20.51 6.82 -4.79
C ASP A 119 -19.25 6.47 -3.99
N ASN A 120 -19.25 5.30 -3.37
CA ASN A 120 -18.12 4.82 -2.59
C ASN A 120 -16.86 4.56 -3.42
N TRP A 121 -16.99 4.21 -4.70
CA TRP A 121 -15.85 4.11 -5.61
C TRP A 121 -15.14 5.46 -5.76
N ASP A 122 -15.91 6.48 -5.97
CA ASP A 122 -15.43 7.85 -6.18
C ASP A 122 -14.75 8.41 -4.91
N LEU A 123 -15.39 8.26 -3.75
CA LEU A 123 -14.82 8.68 -2.47
C LEU A 123 -13.50 7.95 -2.17
N ALA A 124 -13.47 6.64 -2.33
CA ALA A 124 -12.27 5.85 -2.10
C ALA A 124 -11.14 6.23 -3.05
N ALA A 125 -11.45 6.47 -4.33
CA ALA A 125 -10.49 6.93 -5.32
C ALA A 125 -9.91 8.30 -4.95
N ALA A 126 -10.75 9.24 -4.55
CA ALA A 126 -10.33 10.59 -4.14
C ALA A 126 -9.42 10.55 -2.90
N ARG A 127 -9.73 9.68 -1.94
CA ARG A 127 -8.91 9.49 -0.74
C ARG A 127 -7.55 8.88 -1.08
N ALA A 128 -7.52 7.87 -1.94
CA ALA A 128 -6.27 7.28 -2.41
C ALA A 128 -5.41 8.31 -3.16
N ALA A 129 -6.03 9.14 -4.01
CA ALA A 129 -5.35 10.21 -4.72
C ALA A 129 -4.76 11.25 -3.76
N SER A 130 -5.48 11.61 -2.69
CA SER A 130 -4.98 12.54 -1.67
C SER A 130 -3.74 12.00 -0.96
N VAL A 131 -3.71 10.71 -0.68
CA VAL A 131 -2.53 10.05 -0.08
C VAL A 131 -1.35 10.09 -1.05
N VAL A 132 -1.57 9.73 -2.32
CA VAL A 132 -0.54 9.79 -3.36
C VAL A 132 0.01 11.20 -3.51
N GLN A 133 -0.85 12.21 -3.55
CA GLN A 133 -0.43 13.61 -3.62
C GLN A 133 0.42 14.01 -2.41
N SER A 134 0.07 13.56 -1.22
CA SER A 134 0.85 13.82 -0.01
C SER A 134 2.24 13.19 -0.07
N LEU A 135 2.33 11.95 -0.58
CA LEU A 135 3.62 11.28 -0.78
C LEU A 135 4.46 11.97 -1.86
N GLU A 136 3.84 12.44 -2.92
CA GLU A 136 4.49 13.19 -4.00
C GLU A 136 5.00 14.56 -3.52
N ASP A 137 4.21 15.27 -2.72
CA ASP A 137 4.54 16.60 -2.19
C ASP A 137 5.79 16.60 -1.30
N SER A 138 6.17 15.45 -0.77
CA SER A 138 7.41 15.31 0.00
C SER A 138 8.66 15.58 -0.86
N ASN A 139 8.56 15.49 -2.19
CA ASN A 139 9.66 15.54 -3.15
C ASN A 139 10.74 14.46 -2.93
N ILE A 140 10.41 13.45 -2.14
CA ILE A 140 11.32 12.34 -1.81
C ILE A 140 11.06 11.16 -2.74
N ILE A 141 9.77 10.90 -3.06
CA ILE A 141 9.36 9.76 -3.87
C ILE A 141 9.04 10.24 -5.29
N SER A 142 9.64 9.58 -6.28
CA SER A 142 9.35 9.84 -7.69
C SER A 142 7.89 9.51 -8.02
N PRO A 143 7.15 10.40 -8.70
CA PRO A 143 5.76 10.14 -9.06
C PRO A 143 5.54 8.84 -9.83
N GLY A 144 6.52 8.42 -10.63
CA GLY A 144 6.44 7.16 -11.39
C GLY A 144 6.38 5.90 -10.53
N ARG A 145 6.68 6.00 -9.24
CA ARG A 145 6.58 4.90 -8.28
C ARG A 145 5.21 4.81 -7.61
N LEU A 146 4.33 5.79 -7.82
CA LEU A 146 3.08 5.95 -7.08
C LEU A 146 1.88 5.55 -7.93
N ILE A 147 0.94 4.80 -7.34
CA ILE A 147 -0.31 4.37 -7.97
C ILE A 147 -1.46 4.62 -6.99
N ALA A 148 -2.52 5.27 -7.44
CA ALA A 148 -3.76 5.43 -6.68
C ALA A 148 -4.83 4.52 -7.27
N THR A 149 -5.55 3.79 -6.41
CA THR A 149 -6.60 2.87 -6.84
C THR A 149 -7.75 2.84 -5.84
N SER A 150 -8.91 2.42 -6.29
CA SER A 150 -10.12 2.28 -5.46
C SER A 150 -10.69 0.88 -5.58
N LYS A 151 -11.12 0.33 -4.44
CA LYS A 151 -11.93 -0.88 -4.35
C LYS A 151 -13.34 -0.60 -3.84
N GLY A 152 -13.63 0.66 -3.48
CA GLY A 152 -14.94 1.02 -2.93
C GLY A 152 -15.29 0.14 -1.74
N GLU A 153 -16.51 -0.40 -1.74
CA GLU A 153 -17.00 -1.31 -0.69
C GLU A 153 -16.74 -2.80 -0.97
N THR A 154 -16.04 -3.14 -2.07
CA THR A 154 -16.00 -4.52 -2.59
C THR A 154 -15.08 -5.47 -1.82
N GLN A 155 -14.21 -4.97 -0.95
CA GLN A 155 -13.24 -5.80 -0.22
C GLN A 155 -13.33 -5.54 1.29
N PRO A 156 -14.42 -5.95 1.95
CA PRO A 156 -14.53 -5.78 3.40
C PRO A 156 -13.54 -6.70 4.13
N VAL A 157 -12.99 -6.20 5.23
CA VAL A 157 -12.13 -6.97 6.14
C VAL A 157 -12.86 -7.34 7.43
N ALA A 158 -14.07 -6.78 7.63
CA ALA A 158 -14.91 -7.03 8.79
C ALA A 158 -16.37 -6.92 8.38
N SER A 159 -17.27 -7.25 9.31
CA SER A 159 -18.72 -7.17 9.05
C SER A 159 -19.19 -5.72 8.91
N ASN A 160 -19.95 -5.44 7.84
CA ASN A 160 -20.61 -4.15 7.65
C ASN A 160 -21.86 -3.99 8.52
N THR A 161 -22.31 -5.05 9.21
CA THR A 161 -23.50 -5.02 10.06
C THR A 161 -23.25 -4.34 11.40
N THR A 162 -21.98 -4.23 11.82
CA THR A 162 -21.61 -3.58 13.07
C THR A 162 -20.87 -2.28 12.80
N SER A 163 -21.02 -1.31 13.72
CA SER A 163 -20.28 -0.04 13.66
C SER A 163 -18.75 -0.26 13.69
N SER A 164 -18.31 -1.17 14.55
CA SER A 164 -16.89 -1.53 14.65
C SER A 164 -16.35 -2.13 13.36
N GLY A 165 -17.11 -3.03 12.74
CA GLY A 165 -16.72 -3.65 11.46
C GLY A 165 -16.68 -2.63 10.32
N ARG A 166 -17.66 -1.75 10.22
CA ARG A 166 -17.67 -0.68 9.23
C ARG A 166 -16.46 0.25 9.37
N SER A 167 -16.10 0.57 10.60
CA SER A 167 -14.90 1.40 10.88
C SER A 167 -13.64 0.74 10.35
N LYS A 168 -13.49 -0.57 10.49
CA LYS A 168 -12.34 -1.32 9.95
C LYS A 168 -12.34 -1.36 8.43
N ASN A 169 -13.53 -1.41 7.81
CA ASN A 169 -13.64 -1.41 6.35
C ASN A 169 -13.27 -0.06 5.74
N ARG A 170 -13.54 1.05 6.45
CA ARG A 170 -13.13 2.40 6.02
C ARG A 170 -11.65 2.60 6.28
N ARG A 171 -10.83 2.32 5.27
CA ARG A 171 -9.37 2.34 5.40
C ARG A 171 -8.68 2.70 4.10
N ILE A 172 -7.41 3.09 4.24
CA ILE A 172 -6.45 3.20 3.14
C ILE A 172 -5.40 2.12 3.34
N GLU A 173 -5.13 1.36 2.31
CA GLU A 173 -4.01 0.41 2.30
C GLU A 173 -2.90 0.93 1.40
N ILE A 174 -1.69 1.01 1.94
CA ILE A 174 -0.50 1.46 1.22
C ILE A 174 0.41 0.25 1.07
N GLU A 175 0.51 -0.26 -0.15
CA GLU A 175 1.32 -1.44 -0.46
C GLU A 175 2.64 -1.00 -1.06
N ILE A 176 3.73 -1.33 -0.37
CA ILE A 176 5.10 -1.06 -0.82
C ILE A 176 5.64 -2.37 -1.37
N ASN A 177 5.83 -2.44 -2.68
CA ASN A 177 6.19 -3.66 -3.39
C ASN A 177 7.62 -3.56 -3.91
N TYR A 178 8.49 -4.47 -3.47
CA TYR A 178 9.89 -4.59 -3.90
C TYR A 178 10.06 -5.63 -5.03
N GLY A 179 9.04 -6.42 -5.30
CA GLY A 179 9.01 -7.35 -6.41
C GLY A 179 8.64 -6.68 -7.73
N LYS A 180 8.60 -7.50 -8.78
CA LYS A 180 8.17 -7.07 -10.13
C LYS A 180 6.68 -7.27 -10.35
#